data_b845bd4949563daa3cb818d028a89489
#
_entry.id   b845bd4949563daa3cb818d028a89489
#
_cell.length_a   1.000
_cell.length_b   1.000
_cell.length_c   1.000
_cell.angle_alpha   90.00
_cell.angle_beta   90.00
_cell.angle_gamma   90.00
#
_symmetry.space_group_name_H-M   'P 1'
#
loop_
_entity.id
_entity.type
_entity.pdbx_description
1 polymer ?
#
loop_
_entity_poly.entity_id
_entity_poly.type
_entity_poly.pdbx_seq_one_letter_code
_entity_poly.pdbx_strand_id
1 'polypeptide(L)'
;CIGEALKAVVAVMPENTVTAFNSDGQFWIYVPRFEGKPEEFADNIRKAVKECCLPDEFGVRSSSNHSLSVTAGISSGFEVPARLMHAAGFALYEAKAKGAGSICCFDPEKYAKQKSDIENIRAFSELLDKNLFTYHFQPIVSSSTGEIVAYEALMRTKGNIALNPLQILNCAKNFGRLYDIEKATLKNTLKYLSKHQLDFENRRLYINSISSHALDDKDFYAIVNDYGELLEKVVIEMTEQTEISEDDLERIRVRLEKNNMSLAIDDYGTGYSNTSNLLRYDPEVVKIDRSLISGIDQNPKA
;
A
#
# COMPACT_ATOMS: atom_id res chain seq x y z
N CYS A 1 -6.92 17.48 6.55
CA CYS A 1 -6.25 16.99 7.79
C CYS A 1 -4.74 16.86 7.62
N ILE A 2 -4.24 16.11 6.63
CA ILE A 2 -2.79 15.90 6.42
C ILE A 2 -2.08 17.24 6.13
N GLY A 3 -2.69 18.13 5.32
CA GLY A 3 -2.11 19.42 4.99
C GLY A 3 -1.91 20.35 6.19
N GLU A 4 -2.81 20.34 7.18
CA GLU A 4 -2.64 21.15 8.40
C GLU A 4 -1.55 20.55 9.32
N ALA A 5 -1.50 19.21 9.43
CA ALA A 5 -0.42 18.53 10.14
C ALA A 5 0.94 18.85 9.51
N LEU A 6 1.02 18.84 8.16
CA LEU A 6 2.24 19.19 7.43
C LEU A 6 2.71 20.62 7.71
N LYS A 7 1.79 21.59 7.71
CA LYS A 7 2.10 22.98 8.05
C LYS A 7 2.65 23.11 9.48
N ALA A 8 2.04 22.41 10.44
CA ALA A 8 2.49 22.40 11.83
C ALA A 8 3.88 21.77 11.98
N VAL A 9 4.13 20.67 11.25
CA VAL A 9 5.44 20.02 11.22
C VAL A 9 6.48 20.98 10.65
N VAL A 10 6.21 21.60 9.49
CA VAL A 10 7.16 22.54 8.86
C VAL A 10 7.45 23.75 9.75
N ALA A 11 6.48 24.23 10.52
CA ALA A 11 6.65 25.42 11.39
C ALA A 11 7.65 25.20 12.55
N VAL A 12 7.94 23.96 12.93
CA VAL A 12 8.87 23.61 14.01
C VAL A 12 10.21 23.06 13.49
N MET A 13 10.43 23.09 12.16
CA MET A 13 11.66 22.59 11.54
C MET A 13 12.82 23.55 11.72
N PRO A 14 14.03 23.04 11.99
CA PRO A 14 15.26 23.83 11.90
C PRO A 14 15.51 24.33 10.48
N GLU A 15 16.31 25.40 10.37
CA GLU A 15 16.80 25.88 9.07
C GLU A 15 17.59 24.76 8.36
N ASN A 16 17.53 24.76 7.03
CA ASN A 16 18.18 23.75 6.15
C ASN A 16 17.63 22.30 6.29
N THR A 17 16.45 22.10 6.88
CA THR A 17 15.80 20.79 6.93
C THR A 17 15.34 20.36 5.53
N VAL A 18 15.64 19.14 5.16
CA VAL A 18 15.10 18.50 3.93
C VAL A 18 13.93 17.61 4.34
N THR A 19 12.78 17.82 3.70
CA THR A 19 11.58 17.02 3.95
C THR A 19 11.13 16.32 2.68
N ALA A 20 10.65 15.11 2.83
CA ALA A 20 9.94 14.38 1.79
C ALA A 20 8.63 13.82 2.36
N PHE A 21 7.61 13.81 1.55
CA PHE A 21 6.30 13.29 1.89
C PHE A 21 5.90 12.22 0.87
N ASN A 22 5.29 11.14 1.32
CA ASN A 22 4.74 10.12 0.46
C ASN A 22 3.22 10.00 0.62
N SER A 23 2.60 9.26 -0.28
CA SER A 23 1.15 9.03 -0.33
C SER A 23 0.57 8.34 0.91
N ASP A 24 1.42 7.65 1.70
CA ASP A 24 0.99 6.90 2.89
C ASP A 24 0.94 7.77 4.16
N GLY A 25 0.99 9.10 4.02
CA GLY A 25 1.01 10.01 5.16
C GLY A 25 2.31 9.97 5.96
N GLN A 26 3.41 9.49 5.39
CA GLN A 26 4.72 9.47 6.03
C GLN A 26 5.55 10.67 5.60
N PHE A 27 6.23 11.25 6.59
CA PHE A 27 7.18 12.34 6.41
C PHE A 27 8.59 11.81 6.66
N TRP A 28 9.48 12.11 5.75
CA TRP A 28 10.91 11.94 5.97
C TRP A 28 11.52 13.31 6.24
N ILE A 29 12.19 13.41 7.37
CA ILE A 29 12.81 14.67 7.82
C ILE A 29 14.30 14.42 8.00
N TYR A 30 15.11 15.08 7.21
CA TYR A 30 16.55 15.06 7.36
C TYR A 30 17.04 16.44 7.81
N VAL A 31 17.66 16.49 8.97
CA VAL A 31 18.23 17.70 9.55
C VAL A 31 19.74 17.57 9.53
N PRO A 32 20.45 18.26 8.61
CA PRO A 32 21.89 18.24 8.57
C PRO A 32 22.47 18.98 9.79
N ARG A 33 23.51 18.41 10.41
CA ARG A 33 24.23 19.03 11.55
C ARG A 33 23.29 19.44 12.70
N PHE A 34 22.37 18.56 13.06
CA PHE A 34 21.43 18.82 14.15
C PHE A 34 22.15 18.95 15.49
N GLU A 35 22.04 20.11 16.15
CA GLU A 35 22.60 20.40 17.45
C GLU A 35 21.49 20.32 18.51
N GLY A 36 21.18 19.14 18.97
CA GLY A 36 20.13 18.92 19.96
C GLY A 36 19.88 17.44 20.24
N LYS A 37 18.89 17.16 21.10
CA LYS A 37 18.43 15.80 21.30
C LYS A 37 17.34 15.46 20.29
N PRO A 38 17.55 14.46 19.43
CA PRO A 38 16.58 14.07 18.43
C PRO A 38 15.20 13.73 19.00
N GLU A 39 15.16 13.19 20.23
CA GLU A 39 13.94 12.84 20.93
C GLU A 39 13.11 14.07 21.32
N GLU A 40 13.76 15.12 21.80
CA GLU A 40 13.12 16.40 22.15
C GLU A 40 12.54 17.07 20.89
N PHE A 41 13.26 16.98 19.78
CA PHE A 41 12.79 17.49 18.50
C PHE A 41 11.53 16.74 18.01
N ALA A 42 11.55 15.40 18.06
CA ALA A 42 10.38 14.60 17.70
C ALA A 42 9.18 14.85 18.64
N ASP A 43 9.43 15.10 19.91
CA ASP A 43 8.39 15.48 20.88
C ASP A 43 7.77 16.85 20.55
N ASN A 44 8.56 17.81 20.08
CA ASN A 44 8.06 19.10 19.62
C ASN A 44 7.17 18.97 18.38
N ILE A 45 7.56 18.13 17.42
CA ILE A 45 6.71 17.80 16.27
C ILE A 45 5.41 17.16 16.74
N ARG A 46 5.47 16.18 17.64
CA ARG A 46 4.28 15.52 18.18
C ARG A 46 3.33 16.51 18.86
N LYS A 47 3.84 17.44 19.65
CA LYS A 47 3.05 18.50 20.30
C LYS A 47 2.41 19.41 19.27
N ALA A 48 3.18 19.90 18.30
CA ALA A 48 2.68 20.78 17.24
C ALA A 48 1.55 20.14 16.44
N VAL A 49 1.66 18.83 16.11
CA VAL A 49 0.60 18.12 15.40
C VAL A 49 -0.63 17.87 16.29
N LYS A 50 -0.43 17.57 17.58
CA LYS A 50 -1.54 17.39 18.53
C LYS A 50 -2.36 18.66 18.73
N GLU A 51 -1.72 19.81 18.64
CA GLU A 51 -2.36 21.14 18.78
C GLU A 51 -3.08 21.57 17.49
N CYS A 52 -2.93 20.84 16.38
CA CYS A 52 -3.68 21.10 15.16
C CYS A 52 -5.16 20.84 15.39
N CYS A 53 -5.95 21.92 15.33
CA CYS A 53 -7.41 21.80 15.30
C CYS A 53 -7.85 21.34 13.90
N LEU A 54 -8.44 20.16 13.82
CA LEU A 54 -9.12 19.73 12.60
C LEU A 54 -10.48 20.42 12.50
N PRO A 55 -10.86 20.98 11.35
CA PRO A 55 -12.23 21.42 11.12
C PRO A 55 -13.15 20.18 11.17
N ASP A 56 -14.34 20.36 11.70
CA ASP A 56 -15.40 19.35 11.60
C ASP A 56 -15.88 19.21 10.12
N GLU A 57 -16.82 18.31 9.88
CA GLU A 57 -17.41 18.07 8.55
C GLU A 57 -18.04 19.32 7.94
N PHE A 58 -18.31 20.36 8.73
CA PHE A 58 -18.89 21.65 8.31
C PHE A 58 -17.87 22.78 8.24
N GLY A 59 -16.58 22.50 8.43
CA GLY A 59 -15.51 23.51 8.41
C GLY A 59 -15.44 24.37 9.68
N VAL A 60 -16.18 24.03 10.74
CA VAL A 60 -16.13 24.74 12.03
C VAL A 60 -15.03 24.11 12.88
N ARG A 61 -14.14 24.92 13.43
CA ARG A 61 -13.12 24.46 14.39
C ARG A 61 -13.81 24.07 15.71
N SER A 62 -14.06 22.77 15.86
CA SER A 62 -14.68 22.22 17.07
C SER A 62 -13.61 21.79 18.05
N SER A 63 -13.84 22.01 19.33
CA SER A 63 -13.03 21.50 20.44
C SER A 63 -13.25 20.01 20.73
N SER A 64 -14.00 19.32 19.88
CA SER A 64 -14.25 17.89 20.00
C SER A 64 -13.05 17.06 19.54
N ASN A 65 -12.48 16.42 20.43
CA ASN A 65 -11.53 15.31 20.65
C ASN A 65 -10.93 14.50 19.46
N HIS A 66 -10.85 15.00 18.26
CA HIS A 66 -10.09 14.34 17.20
C HIS A 66 -8.66 14.93 17.14
N SER A 67 -7.79 14.48 18.03
CA SER A 67 -6.38 14.87 18.00
C SER A 67 -5.61 13.97 17.03
N LEU A 68 -4.88 14.58 16.11
CA LEU A 68 -3.91 13.86 15.30
C LEU A 68 -2.77 13.36 16.19
N SER A 69 -2.24 12.17 15.87
CA SER A 69 -1.06 11.62 16.53
C SER A 69 0.06 11.40 15.51
N VAL A 70 1.30 11.62 15.93
CA VAL A 70 2.48 11.32 15.13
C VAL A 70 3.24 10.18 15.79
N THR A 71 3.48 9.12 15.02
CA THR A 71 4.40 8.04 15.39
C THR A 71 5.71 8.27 14.66
N ALA A 72 6.85 8.27 15.36
CA ALA A 72 8.13 8.62 14.77
C ALA A 72 9.23 7.59 15.07
N GLY A 73 10.07 7.36 14.07
CA GLY A 73 11.35 6.66 14.19
C GLY A 73 12.49 7.62 13.93
N ILE A 74 13.51 7.60 14.78
CA ILE A 74 14.63 8.53 14.76
C ILE A 74 15.93 7.77 14.61
N SER A 75 16.84 8.28 13.79
CA SER A 75 18.21 7.82 13.68
C SER A 75 19.18 8.98 13.62
N SER A 76 20.39 8.76 14.14
CA SER A 76 21.51 9.71 14.09
C SER A 76 22.82 8.96 14.03
N GLY A 77 23.94 9.68 13.81
CA GLY A 77 25.29 9.11 13.93
C GLY A 77 25.78 8.29 12.73
N PHE A 78 25.12 8.36 11.57
CA PHE A 78 25.58 7.73 10.33
C PHE A 78 26.02 8.77 9.31
N GLU A 79 27.15 8.57 8.66
CA GLU A 79 27.65 9.45 7.60
C GLU A 79 26.90 9.25 6.27
N VAL A 80 26.33 8.06 6.04
CA VAL A 80 25.68 7.71 4.78
C VAL A 80 24.17 7.89 4.92
N PRO A 81 23.52 8.78 4.12
CA PRO A 81 22.09 9.06 4.21
C PRO A 81 21.20 7.80 4.09
N ALA A 82 21.56 6.86 3.24
CA ALA A 82 20.82 5.62 3.09
C ALA A 82 20.80 4.80 4.39
N ARG A 83 21.89 4.80 5.18
CA ARG A 83 21.93 4.12 6.48
C ARG A 83 21.07 4.83 7.52
N LEU A 84 21.03 6.16 7.49
CA LEU A 84 20.11 6.94 8.35
C LEU A 84 18.66 6.59 8.05
N MET A 85 18.28 6.56 6.79
CA MET A 85 16.91 6.20 6.39
C MET A 85 16.53 4.78 6.84
N HIS A 86 17.41 3.80 6.64
CA HIS A 86 17.16 2.43 7.08
C HIS A 86 16.99 2.34 8.60
N ALA A 87 17.88 3.00 9.36
CA ALA A 87 17.84 3.01 10.81
C ALA A 87 16.58 3.73 11.35
N ALA A 88 16.20 4.87 10.76
CA ALA A 88 14.96 5.57 11.10
C ALA A 88 13.70 4.73 10.75
N GLY A 89 13.72 4.06 9.61
CA GLY A 89 12.66 3.14 9.22
C GLY A 89 12.47 1.98 10.20
N PHE A 90 13.57 1.38 10.67
CA PHE A 90 13.52 0.35 11.71
C PHE A 90 12.96 0.90 13.04
N ALA A 91 13.42 2.07 13.47
CA ALA A 91 12.90 2.72 14.67
C ALA A 91 11.42 3.08 14.54
N LEU A 92 10.97 3.47 13.34
CA LEU A 92 9.54 3.70 13.05
C LEU A 92 8.72 2.40 13.11
N TYR A 93 9.27 1.30 12.61
CA TYR A 93 8.64 -0.02 12.75
C TYR A 93 8.42 -0.39 14.23
N GLU A 94 9.45 -0.22 15.08
CA GLU A 94 9.33 -0.42 16.52
C GLU A 94 8.32 0.53 17.18
N ALA A 95 8.28 1.79 16.75
CA ALA A 95 7.34 2.77 17.27
C ALA A 95 5.88 2.41 16.90
N LYS A 96 5.63 1.98 15.67
CA LYS A 96 4.31 1.50 15.23
C LYS A 96 3.84 0.27 16.02
N ALA A 97 4.74 -0.64 16.35
CA ALA A 97 4.44 -1.81 17.18
C ALA A 97 4.04 -1.44 18.63
N LYS A 98 4.51 -0.30 19.14
CA LYS A 98 4.12 0.22 20.47
C LYS A 98 2.78 0.95 20.47
N GLY A 99 2.27 1.34 19.30
CA GLY A 99 1.00 2.03 19.13
C GLY A 99 1.12 3.49 18.68
N ALA A 100 -0.03 4.09 18.38
CA ALA A 100 -0.12 5.45 17.87
C ALA A 100 0.49 6.48 18.84
N GLY A 101 1.20 7.47 18.29
CA GLY A 101 1.85 8.53 19.07
C GLY A 101 3.19 8.14 19.71
N SER A 102 3.70 6.93 19.44
CA SER A 102 4.97 6.46 19.98
C SER A 102 6.15 7.03 19.21
N ILE A 103 7.25 7.28 19.95
CA ILE A 103 8.55 7.70 19.38
C ILE A 103 9.59 6.65 19.77
N CYS A 104 10.37 6.19 18.80
CA CYS A 104 11.51 5.30 19.04
C CYS A 104 12.75 5.86 18.37
N CYS A 105 13.88 5.77 19.10
CA CYS A 105 15.20 6.00 18.54
C CYS A 105 15.82 4.67 18.11
N PHE A 106 16.60 4.73 17.06
CA PHE A 106 17.33 3.55 16.58
C PHE A 106 18.28 3.03 17.65
N ASP A 107 18.11 1.76 17.99
CA ASP A 107 18.94 1.02 18.95
C ASP A 107 19.73 -0.07 18.20
N PRO A 108 21.06 0.06 18.08
CA PRO A 108 21.87 -0.93 17.37
C PRO A 108 21.83 -2.33 17.99
N GLU A 109 21.68 -2.44 19.33
CA GLU A 109 21.63 -3.74 20.00
C GLU A 109 20.32 -4.47 19.73
N LYS A 110 19.21 -3.75 19.75
CA LYS A 110 17.90 -4.30 19.35
C LYS A 110 17.90 -4.68 17.88
N TYR A 111 18.46 -3.82 17.03
CA TYR A 111 18.63 -4.10 15.62
C TYR A 111 19.39 -5.41 15.39
N ALA A 112 20.46 -5.66 16.13
CA ALA A 112 21.23 -6.89 16.02
C ALA A 112 20.47 -8.14 16.51
N LYS A 113 19.53 -7.99 17.44
CA LYS A 113 18.72 -9.11 17.98
C LYS A 113 17.56 -9.50 17.08
N GLN A 114 17.02 -8.56 16.29
CA GLN A 114 15.88 -8.79 15.38
C GLN A 114 16.34 -9.13 13.95
N LYS A 115 17.26 -10.07 13.84
CA LYS A 115 17.94 -10.43 12.58
C LYS A 115 16.98 -10.76 11.43
N SER A 116 15.88 -11.43 11.73
CA SER A 116 14.85 -11.83 10.73
C SER A 116 14.17 -10.63 10.08
N ASP A 117 13.77 -9.63 10.86
CA ASP A 117 13.08 -8.43 10.35
C ASP A 117 14.04 -7.57 9.52
N ILE A 118 15.30 -7.54 9.89
CA ILE A 118 16.37 -6.85 9.15
C ILE A 118 16.60 -7.49 7.78
N GLU A 119 16.66 -8.82 7.75
CA GLU A 119 16.82 -9.57 6.52
C GLU A 119 15.62 -9.31 5.58
N ASN A 120 14.40 -9.27 6.12
CA ASN A 120 13.20 -8.93 5.37
C ASN A 120 13.25 -7.50 4.80
N ILE A 121 13.67 -6.52 5.61
CA ILE A 121 13.80 -5.12 5.19
C ILE A 121 14.83 -4.98 4.06
N ARG A 122 15.99 -5.62 4.18
CA ARG A 122 17.01 -5.60 3.14
C ARG A 122 16.52 -6.28 1.85
N ALA A 123 15.90 -7.45 1.98
CA ALA A 123 15.33 -8.19 0.88
C ALA A 123 14.23 -7.38 0.18
N PHE A 124 13.40 -6.67 0.93
CA PHE A 124 12.37 -5.79 0.39
C PHE A 124 12.96 -4.59 -0.37
N SER A 125 13.99 -3.94 0.17
CA SER A 125 14.67 -2.85 -0.56
C SER A 125 15.28 -3.34 -1.87
N GLU A 126 15.96 -4.49 -1.84
CA GLU A 126 16.53 -5.10 -3.05
C GLU A 126 15.46 -5.48 -4.08
N LEU A 127 14.32 -6.02 -3.60
CA LEU A 127 13.16 -6.37 -4.42
C LEU A 127 12.65 -5.15 -5.21
N LEU A 128 12.50 -4.01 -4.55
CA LEU A 128 12.03 -2.78 -5.19
C LEU A 128 13.08 -2.19 -6.14
N ASP A 129 14.30 -2.00 -5.66
CA ASP A 129 15.38 -1.31 -6.40
C ASP A 129 15.73 -2.04 -7.70
N LYS A 130 15.69 -3.38 -7.69
CA LYS A 130 16.00 -4.21 -8.84
C LYS A 130 14.78 -4.73 -9.57
N ASN A 131 13.58 -4.36 -9.15
CA ASN A 131 12.29 -4.86 -9.68
C ASN A 131 12.28 -6.41 -9.79
N LEU A 132 12.59 -7.08 -8.69
CA LEU A 132 12.69 -8.54 -8.63
C LEU A 132 11.32 -9.21 -8.40
N PHE A 133 10.26 -8.62 -8.92
CA PHE A 133 8.93 -9.22 -8.93
C PHE A 133 8.77 -10.23 -10.06
N THR A 134 8.04 -11.29 -9.78
CA THR A 134 7.47 -12.21 -10.77
C THR A 134 6.04 -12.54 -10.38
N TYR A 135 5.30 -13.19 -11.26
CA TYR A 135 3.91 -13.52 -11.02
C TYR A 135 3.65 -14.97 -11.39
N HIS A 136 2.91 -15.68 -10.52
CA HIS A 136 2.31 -16.95 -10.86
C HIS A 136 0.89 -16.67 -11.34
N PHE A 137 0.46 -17.38 -12.37
CA PHE A 137 -0.87 -17.22 -12.94
C PHE A 137 -1.71 -18.43 -12.56
N GLN A 138 -2.67 -18.21 -11.65
CA GLN A 138 -3.59 -19.24 -11.22
C GLN A 138 -4.79 -19.26 -12.16
N PRO A 139 -5.13 -20.42 -12.76
CA PRO A 139 -6.28 -20.47 -13.68
C PRO A 139 -7.60 -20.37 -12.92
N ILE A 140 -8.52 -19.61 -13.49
CA ILE A 140 -9.93 -19.53 -13.11
C ILE A 140 -10.69 -20.34 -14.15
N VAL A 141 -11.46 -21.34 -13.68
CA VAL A 141 -12.14 -22.28 -14.55
C VAL A 141 -13.66 -22.11 -14.49
N SER A 142 -14.33 -22.34 -15.60
CA SER A 142 -15.78 -22.41 -15.64
C SER A 142 -16.27 -23.66 -14.91
N SER A 143 -17.18 -23.50 -13.96
CA SER A 143 -17.78 -24.63 -13.23
C SER A 143 -18.67 -25.51 -14.12
N SER A 144 -19.17 -24.97 -15.24
CA SER A 144 -20.04 -25.69 -16.17
C SER A 144 -19.27 -26.47 -17.24
N THR A 145 -18.11 -25.94 -17.71
CA THR A 145 -17.35 -26.56 -18.82
C THR A 145 -16.00 -27.11 -18.39
N GLY A 146 -15.45 -26.68 -17.25
CA GLY A 146 -14.08 -27.00 -16.81
C GLY A 146 -12.99 -26.28 -17.60
N GLU A 147 -13.35 -25.39 -18.52
CA GLU A 147 -12.41 -24.64 -19.34
C GLU A 147 -11.82 -23.45 -18.55
N ILE A 148 -10.57 -23.11 -18.84
CA ILE A 148 -9.93 -21.92 -18.27
C ILE A 148 -10.55 -20.68 -18.92
N VAL A 149 -11.15 -19.80 -18.13
CA VAL A 149 -11.79 -18.56 -18.59
C VAL A 149 -10.96 -17.33 -18.26
N ALA A 150 -10.09 -17.39 -17.26
CA ALA A 150 -9.23 -16.30 -16.85
C ALA A 150 -8.02 -16.81 -16.05
N TYR A 151 -7.12 -15.89 -15.69
CA TYR A 151 -6.02 -16.15 -14.77
C TYR A 151 -5.96 -15.06 -13.70
N GLU A 152 -5.59 -15.42 -12.47
CA GLU A 152 -5.24 -14.48 -11.42
C GLU A 152 -3.72 -14.36 -11.31
N ALA A 153 -3.21 -13.13 -11.34
CA ALA A 153 -1.79 -12.82 -11.21
C ALA A 153 -1.40 -12.70 -9.74
N LEU A 154 -0.70 -13.71 -9.24
CA LEU A 154 -0.26 -13.78 -7.85
C LEU A 154 1.21 -13.39 -7.73
N MET A 155 1.48 -12.28 -7.04
CA MET A 155 2.84 -11.75 -6.83
C MET A 155 3.77 -12.76 -6.18
N ARG A 156 4.99 -12.88 -6.71
CA ARG A 156 6.09 -13.68 -6.20
C ARG A 156 7.39 -12.90 -6.34
N THR A 157 8.46 -13.42 -5.76
CA THR A 157 9.80 -12.84 -5.86
C THR A 157 10.69 -13.66 -6.78
N LYS A 158 11.70 -13.00 -7.36
CA LYS A 158 12.76 -13.64 -8.17
C LYS A 158 14.05 -13.79 -7.37
N GLY A 159 14.89 -14.72 -7.79
CA GLY A 159 16.23 -14.91 -7.23
C GLY A 159 16.19 -15.47 -5.82
N ASN A 160 17.09 -14.95 -4.97
CA ASN A 160 17.25 -15.43 -3.59
C ASN A 160 16.40 -14.67 -2.56
N ILE A 161 15.42 -13.88 -3.02
CA ILE A 161 14.53 -13.14 -2.13
C ILE A 161 13.43 -14.07 -1.63
N ALA A 162 13.48 -14.41 -0.35
CA ALA A 162 12.53 -15.33 0.31
C ALA A 162 11.43 -14.56 1.06
N LEU A 163 10.79 -13.58 0.38
CA LEU A 163 9.64 -12.85 0.93
C LEU A 163 8.35 -13.38 0.32
N ASN A 164 7.38 -13.72 1.16
CA ASN A 164 6.03 -13.99 0.69
C ASN A 164 5.24 -12.68 0.47
N PRO A 165 4.10 -12.71 -0.27
CA PRO A 165 3.33 -11.49 -0.56
C PRO A 165 2.92 -10.69 0.68
N LEU A 166 2.53 -11.35 1.77
CA LEU A 166 2.14 -10.68 3.01
C LEU A 166 3.33 -9.94 3.65
N GLN A 167 4.51 -10.54 3.66
CA GLN A 167 5.73 -9.88 4.14
C GLN A 167 6.11 -8.68 3.28
N ILE A 168 5.95 -8.77 1.95
CA ILE A 168 6.18 -7.66 1.03
C ILE A 168 5.22 -6.49 1.34
N LEU A 169 3.93 -6.78 1.45
CA LEU A 169 2.91 -5.75 1.75
C LEU A 169 3.12 -5.12 3.14
N ASN A 170 3.49 -5.93 4.14
CA ASN A 170 3.80 -5.41 5.49
C ASN A 170 5.04 -4.50 5.47
N CYS A 171 6.11 -4.89 4.78
CA CYS A 171 7.27 -4.03 4.59
C CYS A 171 6.86 -2.74 3.84
N ALA A 172 6.14 -2.87 2.73
CA ALA A 172 5.68 -1.72 1.95
C ALA A 172 4.85 -0.75 2.79
N LYS A 173 3.91 -1.25 3.59
CA LYS A 173 3.10 -0.44 4.51
C LYS A 173 3.96 0.28 5.55
N ASN A 174 4.92 -0.42 6.15
CA ASN A 174 5.78 0.15 7.20
C ASN A 174 6.71 1.24 6.65
N PHE A 175 7.16 1.09 5.40
CA PHE A 175 8.07 2.05 4.75
C PHE A 175 7.35 3.05 3.83
N GLY A 176 6.01 3.03 3.75
CA GLY A 176 5.25 3.94 2.89
C GLY A 176 5.53 3.70 1.40
N ARG A 177 5.64 2.45 0.99
CA ARG A 177 6.00 2.04 -0.36
C ARG A 177 4.91 1.22 -1.05
N LEU A 178 3.65 1.27 -0.53
CA LEU A 178 2.52 0.54 -1.13
C LEU A 178 2.23 1.01 -2.56
N TYR A 179 2.39 2.31 -2.82
CA TYR A 179 2.28 2.87 -4.18
C TYR A 179 3.26 2.24 -5.16
N ASP A 180 4.51 1.98 -4.73
CA ASP A 180 5.52 1.34 -5.59
C ASP A 180 5.14 -0.11 -5.89
N ILE A 181 4.53 -0.82 -4.93
CA ILE A 181 4.01 -2.17 -5.15
C ILE A 181 2.86 -2.15 -6.15
N GLU A 182 1.89 -1.24 -5.98
CA GLU A 182 0.76 -1.08 -6.90
C GLU A 182 1.26 -0.84 -8.33
N LYS A 183 2.17 0.13 -8.50
CA LYS A 183 2.79 0.47 -9.79
C LYS A 183 3.55 -0.72 -10.39
N ALA A 184 4.38 -1.40 -9.60
CA ALA A 184 5.14 -2.55 -10.05
C ALA A 184 4.22 -3.70 -10.48
N THR A 185 3.15 -3.94 -9.72
CA THR A 185 2.19 -5.01 -10.00
C THR A 185 1.50 -4.79 -11.35
N LEU A 186 0.88 -3.64 -11.55
CA LEU A 186 0.18 -3.36 -12.80
C LEU A 186 1.16 -3.36 -14.00
N LYS A 187 2.30 -2.69 -13.88
CA LYS A 187 3.28 -2.60 -14.97
C LYS A 187 3.90 -3.95 -15.33
N ASN A 188 4.28 -4.76 -14.32
CA ASN A 188 4.97 -6.02 -14.59
C ASN A 188 4.03 -7.10 -15.13
N THR A 189 2.78 -7.15 -14.64
CA THR A 189 1.77 -8.09 -15.15
C THR A 189 1.40 -7.79 -16.60
N LEU A 190 1.20 -6.51 -16.94
CA LEU A 190 0.94 -6.10 -18.33
C LEU A 190 2.16 -6.36 -19.24
N LYS A 191 3.37 -6.08 -18.76
CA LYS A 191 4.58 -6.43 -19.48
C LYS A 191 4.73 -7.94 -19.71
N TYR A 192 4.29 -8.76 -18.76
CA TYR A 192 4.27 -10.20 -18.95
C TYR A 192 3.22 -10.61 -19.98
N LEU A 193 2.01 -10.11 -19.85
CA LEU A 193 0.90 -10.36 -20.78
C LEU A 193 1.29 -9.96 -22.21
N SER A 194 1.95 -8.80 -22.41
CA SER A 194 2.36 -8.34 -23.74
C SER A 194 3.33 -9.29 -24.43
N LYS A 195 4.16 -10.01 -23.68
CA LYS A 195 5.14 -10.96 -24.20
C LYS A 195 4.57 -12.35 -24.45
N HIS A 196 3.47 -12.70 -23.78
CA HIS A 196 2.87 -14.03 -23.74
C HIS A 196 1.40 -14.03 -24.19
N GLN A 197 1.03 -13.14 -25.11
CA GLN A 197 -0.35 -13.00 -25.57
C GLN A 197 -0.96 -14.30 -26.09
N LEU A 198 -0.17 -15.12 -26.78
CA LEU A 198 -0.61 -16.41 -27.31
C LEU A 198 -0.94 -17.42 -26.20
N ASP A 199 -0.20 -17.39 -25.09
CA ASP A 199 -0.41 -18.29 -23.96
C ASP A 199 -1.72 -17.95 -23.21
N PHE A 200 -2.09 -16.66 -23.19
CA PHE A 200 -3.31 -16.19 -22.57
C PHE A 200 -4.50 -16.20 -23.51
N GLU A 201 -4.28 -16.27 -24.82
CA GLU A 201 -5.33 -16.16 -25.85
C GLU A 201 -6.20 -14.89 -25.61
N ASN A 202 -7.53 -15.07 -25.50
CA ASN A 202 -8.47 -13.99 -25.19
C ASN A 202 -8.93 -14.01 -23.73
N ARG A 203 -8.21 -14.70 -22.82
CA ARG A 203 -8.59 -14.82 -21.42
C ARG A 203 -8.27 -13.56 -20.66
N ARG A 204 -9.11 -13.24 -19.67
CA ARG A 204 -8.92 -12.11 -18.78
C ARG A 204 -7.81 -12.38 -17.76
N LEU A 205 -7.18 -11.29 -17.31
CA LEU A 205 -6.15 -11.30 -16.29
C LEU A 205 -6.63 -10.50 -15.07
N TYR A 206 -6.79 -11.20 -13.95
CA TYR A 206 -7.14 -10.62 -12.67
C TYR A 206 -5.88 -10.13 -11.97
N ILE A 207 -5.89 -8.88 -11.51
CA ILE A 207 -4.74 -8.23 -10.88
C ILE A 207 -5.18 -7.62 -9.56
N ASN A 208 -4.60 -8.10 -8.46
CA ASN A 208 -4.82 -7.55 -7.12
C ASN A 208 -4.33 -6.09 -7.04
N SER A 209 -5.18 -5.19 -6.58
CA SER A 209 -4.91 -3.76 -6.44
C SER A 209 -4.92 -3.31 -4.98
N ILE A 210 -3.99 -2.42 -4.66
CA ILE A 210 -3.96 -1.68 -3.40
C ILE A 210 -4.72 -0.36 -3.60
N SER A 211 -6.04 -0.44 -3.65
CA SER A 211 -6.93 0.62 -4.14
C SER A 211 -6.80 1.95 -3.40
N SER A 212 -6.40 1.92 -2.11
CA SER A 212 -6.05 3.13 -1.35
C SER A 212 -4.75 3.82 -1.84
N HIS A 213 -4.01 3.18 -2.75
CA HIS A 213 -2.75 3.65 -3.33
C HIS A 213 -2.80 3.61 -4.86
N ALA A 214 -3.98 3.87 -5.41
CA ALA A 214 -4.19 3.94 -6.87
C ALA A 214 -3.17 4.88 -7.52
N LEU A 215 -2.68 4.51 -8.70
CA LEU A 215 -1.67 5.27 -9.43
C LEU A 215 -2.14 6.70 -9.69
N ASP A 216 -1.23 7.66 -9.66
CA ASP A 216 -1.49 9.00 -10.17
C ASP A 216 -1.74 8.99 -11.69
N ASP A 217 -2.20 10.11 -12.23
CA ASP A 217 -2.51 10.20 -13.65
C ASP A 217 -1.26 10.03 -14.52
N LYS A 218 -0.13 10.56 -14.09
CA LYS A 218 1.13 10.47 -14.83
C LYS A 218 1.57 9.02 -15.00
N ASP A 219 1.58 8.26 -13.92
CA ASP A 219 2.03 6.86 -13.95
C ASP A 219 1.01 5.95 -14.62
N PHE A 220 -0.29 6.19 -14.41
CA PHE A 220 -1.34 5.45 -15.06
C PHE A 220 -1.32 5.67 -16.59
N TYR A 221 -1.27 6.90 -17.07
CA TYR A 221 -1.23 7.18 -18.50
C TYR A 221 0.07 6.74 -19.18
N ALA A 222 1.18 6.67 -18.44
CA ALA A 222 2.39 6.03 -18.97
C ALA A 222 2.17 4.53 -19.22
N ILE A 223 1.43 3.83 -18.35
CA ILE A 223 1.05 2.42 -18.55
C ILE A 223 0.05 2.27 -19.71
N VAL A 224 -0.94 3.15 -19.81
CA VAL A 224 -1.90 3.17 -20.94
C VAL A 224 -1.17 3.36 -22.26
N ASN A 225 -0.18 4.25 -22.31
CA ASN A 225 0.62 4.48 -23.52
C ASN A 225 1.41 3.23 -23.94
N ASP A 226 1.95 2.48 -22.98
CA ASP A 226 2.78 1.30 -23.27
C ASP A 226 1.93 0.05 -23.54
N TYR A 227 0.74 -0.10 -22.93
CA TYR A 227 -0.02 -1.35 -22.87
C TYR A 227 -1.54 -1.17 -23.06
N GLY A 228 -2.00 -0.03 -23.57
CA GLY A 228 -3.44 0.31 -23.66
C GLY A 228 -4.32 -0.76 -24.30
N GLU A 229 -3.83 -1.39 -25.39
CA GLU A 229 -4.53 -2.46 -26.10
C GLU A 229 -4.78 -3.73 -25.26
N LEU A 230 -4.04 -3.89 -24.13
CA LEU A 230 -4.17 -5.06 -23.28
C LEU A 230 -5.09 -4.81 -22.08
N LEU A 231 -5.42 -3.55 -21.81
CA LEU A 231 -6.20 -3.17 -20.62
C LEU A 231 -7.63 -3.73 -20.65
N GLU A 232 -8.23 -3.92 -21.82
CA GLU A 232 -9.54 -4.57 -21.95
C GLU A 232 -9.60 -6.00 -21.41
N LYS A 233 -8.43 -6.66 -21.27
CA LYS A 233 -8.32 -7.99 -20.69
C LYS A 233 -8.12 -7.96 -19.16
N VAL A 234 -7.93 -6.78 -18.58
CA VAL A 234 -7.61 -6.64 -17.15
C VAL A 234 -8.88 -6.54 -16.32
N VAL A 235 -8.90 -7.31 -15.25
CA VAL A 235 -9.86 -7.20 -14.15
C VAL A 235 -9.08 -6.77 -12.91
N ILE A 236 -9.39 -5.60 -12.37
CA ILE A 236 -8.80 -5.11 -11.13
C ILE A 236 -9.54 -5.73 -9.95
N GLU A 237 -8.83 -6.36 -9.05
CA GLU A 237 -9.38 -6.94 -7.83
C GLU A 237 -9.18 -6.00 -6.65
N MET A 238 -10.27 -5.70 -5.95
CA MET A 238 -10.28 -4.91 -4.72
C MET A 238 -10.88 -5.73 -3.59
N THR A 239 -10.31 -5.64 -2.39
CA THR A 239 -10.89 -6.32 -1.24
C THR A 239 -12.13 -5.58 -0.72
N GLU A 240 -13.12 -6.32 -0.21
CA GLU A 240 -14.35 -5.77 0.36
C GLU A 240 -14.09 -4.73 1.47
N GLN A 241 -13.00 -4.89 2.22
CA GLN A 241 -12.67 -4.06 3.38
C GLN A 241 -11.92 -2.77 3.04
N THR A 242 -11.61 -2.54 1.75
CA THR A 242 -10.83 -1.36 1.38
C THR A 242 -11.69 -0.10 1.49
N GLU A 243 -11.31 0.80 2.39
CA GLU A 243 -11.88 2.14 2.45
C GLU A 243 -11.23 3.04 1.39
N ILE A 244 -12.02 3.52 0.44
CA ILE A 244 -11.60 4.42 -0.63
C ILE A 244 -12.43 5.69 -0.54
N SER A 245 -11.78 6.85 -0.75
CA SER A 245 -12.50 8.12 -0.88
C SER A 245 -13.40 8.13 -2.12
N GLU A 246 -14.47 8.93 -2.12
CA GLU A 246 -15.35 9.04 -3.30
C GLU A 246 -14.57 9.56 -4.52
N ASP A 247 -13.65 10.50 -4.33
CA ASP A 247 -12.83 11.05 -5.42
C ASP A 247 -11.90 9.98 -6.04
N ASP A 248 -11.31 9.11 -5.21
CA ASP A 248 -10.46 8.02 -5.70
C ASP A 248 -11.29 6.94 -6.40
N LEU A 249 -12.47 6.62 -5.87
CA LEU A 249 -13.38 5.66 -6.47
C LEU A 249 -13.86 6.15 -7.85
N GLU A 250 -14.24 7.41 -7.94
CA GLU A 250 -14.66 8.00 -9.22
C GLU A 250 -13.51 8.00 -10.23
N ARG A 251 -12.29 8.31 -9.79
CA ARG A 251 -11.09 8.22 -10.63
C ARG A 251 -10.87 6.79 -11.15
N ILE A 252 -11.02 5.79 -10.29
CA ILE A 252 -10.90 4.38 -10.68
C ILE A 252 -11.96 4.04 -11.71
N ARG A 253 -13.24 4.38 -11.48
CA ARG A 253 -14.34 4.11 -12.41
C ARG A 253 -14.10 4.70 -13.80
N VAL A 254 -13.73 5.98 -13.86
CA VAL A 254 -13.42 6.67 -15.13
C VAL A 254 -12.29 5.96 -15.87
N ARG A 255 -11.26 5.47 -15.17
CA ARG A 255 -10.15 4.73 -15.77
C ARG A 255 -10.58 3.36 -16.29
N LEU A 256 -11.38 2.63 -15.51
CA LEU A 256 -11.92 1.33 -15.93
C LEU A 256 -12.76 1.49 -17.19
N GLU A 257 -13.72 2.40 -17.20
CA GLU A 257 -14.61 2.67 -18.33
C GLU A 257 -13.85 3.08 -19.59
N LYS A 258 -12.94 4.06 -19.49
CA LYS A 258 -12.17 4.56 -20.64
C LYS A 258 -11.26 3.52 -21.28
N ASN A 259 -10.85 2.50 -20.52
CA ASN A 259 -9.92 1.48 -21.00
C ASN A 259 -10.56 0.09 -21.11
N ASN A 260 -11.89 -0.01 -21.01
CA ASN A 260 -12.66 -1.25 -21.05
C ASN A 260 -12.16 -2.32 -20.03
N MET A 261 -11.64 -1.85 -18.90
CA MET A 261 -11.24 -2.71 -17.79
C MET A 261 -12.45 -3.07 -16.94
N SER A 262 -12.37 -4.20 -16.22
CA SER A 262 -13.42 -4.64 -15.30
C SER A 262 -12.97 -4.54 -13.86
N LEU A 263 -13.95 -4.50 -12.94
CA LEU A 263 -13.73 -4.52 -11.50
C LEU A 263 -14.24 -5.84 -10.90
N ALA A 264 -13.47 -6.42 -9.99
CA ALA A 264 -13.87 -7.52 -9.13
C ALA A 264 -13.72 -7.15 -7.67
N ILE A 265 -14.66 -7.60 -6.83
CA ILE A 265 -14.51 -7.58 -5.37
C ILE A 265 -14.02 -8.95 -4.92
N ASP A 266 -12.90 -8.96 -4.20
CA ASP A 266 -12.30 -10.17 -3.63
C ASP A 266 -12.60 -10.31 -2.14
N ASP A 267 -12.45 -11.55 -1.62
CA ASP A 267 -12.68 -11.93 -0.21
C ASP A 267 -14.09 -11.57 0.32
N TYR A 268 -15.10 -11.57 -0.56
CA TYR A 268 -16.46 -11.21 -0.16
C TYR A 268 -17.00 -12.18 0.90
N GLY A 269 -17.43 -11.61 2.04
CA GLY A 269 -18.04 -12.33 3.15
C GLY A 269 -17.11 -12.62 4.33
N THR A 270 -15.87 -12.16 4.31
CA THR A 270 -14.92 -12.34 5.44
C THR A 270 -15.08 -11.31 6.55
N GLY A 271 -15.83 -10.22 6.29
CA GLY A 271 -16.07 -9.14 7.23
C GLY A 271 -17.56 -8.97 7.57
N TYR A 272 -17.93 -7.81 8.05
CA TYR A 272 -19.33 -7.38 8.08
C TYR A 272 -19.71 -7.05 6.63
N SER A 273 -20.10 -8.07 5.87
CA SER A 273 -20.48 -7.94 4.46
C SER A 273 -21.48 -6.81 4.29
N ASN A 274 -21.00 -5.68 3.80
CA ASN A 274 -21.84 -4.52 3.61
C ASN A 274 -22.31 -4.50 2.16
N THR A 275 -23.55 -4.96 1.94
CA THR A 275 -24.18 -4.90 0.62
C THR A 275 -24.11 -3.50 0.01
N SER A 276 -23.97 -2.45 0.84
CA SER A 276 -23.77 -1.09 0.36
C SER A 276 -22.43 -0.91 -0.38
N ASN A 277 -21.40 -1.67 -0.02
CA ASN A 277 -20.13 -1.63 -0.75
C ASN A 277 -20.25 -2.24 -2.16
N LEU A 278 -21.05 -3.29 -2.34
CA LEU A 278 -21.32 -3.83 -3.68
C LEU A 278 -22.05 -2.80 -4.57
N LEU A 279 -23.06 -2.13 -4.00
CA LEU A 279 -23.77 -1.07 -4.72
C LEU A 279 -22.87 0.13 -5.01
N ARG A 280 -21.95 0.45 -4.09
CA ARG A 280 -21.03 1.55 -4.22
C ARG A 280 -19.94 1.28 -5.27
N TYR A 281 -19.38 0.09 -5.28
CA TYR A 281 -18.29 -0.27 -6.21
C TYR A 281 -18.79 -0.73 -7.57
N ASP A 282 -20.00 -1.24 -7.67
CA ASP A 282 -20.63 -1.75 -8.89
C ASP A 282 -19.72 -2.72 -9.67
N PRO A 283 -19.24 -3.81 -9.04
CA PRO A 283 -18.29 -4.72 -9.63
C PRO A 283 -18.96 -5.62 -10.68
N GLU A 284 -18.23 -5.95 -11.74
CA GLU A 284 -18.66 -6.96 -12.72
C GLU A 284 -18.59 -8.40 -12.14
N VAL A 285 -17.66 -8.63 -11.21
CA VAL A 285 -17.40 -9.94 -10.61
C VAL A 285 -17.29 -9.83 -9.08
N VAL A 286 -17.87 -10.80 -8.38
CA VAL A 286 -17.71 -10.98 -6.93
C VAL A 286 -17.07 -12.33 -6.68
N LYS A 287 -15.90 -12.34 -6.02
CA LYS A 287 -15.20 -13.56 -5.58
C LYS A 287 -15.60 -13.86 -4.13
N ILE A 288 -16.30 -14.95 -3.93
CA ILE A 288 -16.75 -15.40 -2.61
C ILE A 288 -15.55 -16.02 -1.88
N ASP A 289 -15.28 -15.57 -0.65
CA ASP A 289 -14.20 -16.12 0.14
C ASP A 289 -14.41 -17.62 0.45
N ARG A 290 -13.32 -18.36 0.45
CA ARG A 290 -13.32 -19.79 0.72
C ARG A 290 -13.97 -20.15 2.06
N SER A 291 -13.88 -19.31 3.06
CA SER A 291 -14.45 -19.59 4.40
C SER A 291 -15.98 -19.75 4.36
N LEU A 292 -16.65 -19.07 3.41
CA LEU A 292 -18.11 -19.19 3.25
C LEU A 292 -18.56 -20.44 2.53
N ILE A 293 -17.73 -20.97 1.64
CA ILE A 293 -18.09 -22.12 0.79
C ILE A 293 -17.45 -23.42 1.25
N SER A 294 -16.48 -23.37 2.18
CA SER A 294 -15.79 -24.57 2.66
C SER A 294 -16.74 -25.46 3.46
N GLY A 295 -16.96 -26.67 3.00
CA GLY A 295 -17.85 -27.65 3.64
C GLY A 295 -19.35 -27.37 3.43
N ILE A 296 -19.71 -26.51 2.47
CA ILE A 296 -21.11 -26.17 2.16
C ILE A 296 -21.94 -27.41 1.76
N ASP A 297 -21.31 -28.38 1.10
CA ASP A 297 -21.89 -29.65 0.70
C ASP A 297 -22.24 -30.58 1.90
N GLN A 298 -21.60 -30.32 3.06
CA GLN A 298 -21.81 -31.08 4.30
C GLN A 298 -22.68 -30.34 5.31
N ASN A 299 -23.05 -29.10 5.02
CA ASN A 299 -23.85 -28.27 5.92
C ASN A 299 -25.30 -28.15 5.43
N PRO A 300 -26.25 -28.88 6.01
CA PRO A 300 -27.66 -28.85 5.55
C PRO A 300 -28.38 -27.52 5.82
N LYS A 301 -27.72 -26.57 6.48
CA LYS A 301 -28.26 -25.23 6.80
C LYS A 301 -27.58 -24.10 6.01
N ALA A 302 -26.63 -24.42 5.14
CA ALA A 302 -25.93 -23.44 4.30
C ALA A 302 -26.68 -23.19 2.99
#